data_17103b07efe9ade838977e179b002371
#
_entry.id   17103b07efe9ade838977e179b002371
#
_cell.length_a   1.000
_cell.length_b   1.000
_cell.length_c   1.000
_cell.angle_alpha   90.00
_cell.angle_beta   90.00
_cell.angle_gamma   90.00
#
_symmetry.space_group_name_H-M   'P 1'
#
loop_
_entity.id
_entity.type
_entity.pdbx_description
1 polymer ?
#
loop_
_entity_poly.entity_id
_entity_poly.type
_entity_poly.pdbx_seq_one_letter_code
_entity_poly.pdbx_strand_id
1 'polypeptide(L)'
;MDIHIIYEHVERELYNAFLIKFELEKRGYDVFISKPHEARIPSFNAPKLIIMPWLFGEHNLVDLRVGYIRRFKKILNLQYEQVMSQMWLDVGYHISSDKARNACQLCWGNKRKRILMDAGISEDKLVVIGDIRQDFSKPAFKNFFKTRNHLSNEFNLPEEHEWCLFISSFSFATPSESSRQYIDETIGIENSKKWNEISIKSQKLILEWIEQFVRENPNQEFIYRPHPSELKDTNYLHLQKLDEKYANFHFIFKYSVQDWILNCDYINSWISTSIVECYVLKKVCNILRPVKVDEYFDIPFYINADHISDYESFKERNLSKKNNKFPIAHNEIKEYYDDIGEEEFIYKKICDYIEVVINEDSFNEDYYNHGPIIDNLKFLIGKLFEGMLLENSLRHSTFCRVCSSACSTFVHTENS
;
A
#
# COMPACT_ATOMS: atom_id res chain seq x y z
N MET A 1 16.74 22.59 1.35
CA MET A 1 15.90 21.41 1.03
C MET A 1 15.77 21.33 -0.47
N ASP A 2 16.25 20.25 -1.07
CA ASP A 2 16.17 20.03 -2.51
C ASP A 2 14.92 19.23 -2.87
N ILE A 3 14.59 18.21 -2.06
CA ILE A 3 13.52 17.27 -2.33
C ILE A 3 12.62 17.13 -1.10
N HIS A 4 11.30 17.11 -1.34
CA HIS A 4 10.32 16.84 -0.32
C HIS A 4 9.54 15.58 -0.69
N ILE A 5 9.64 14.54 0.15
CA ILE A 5 8.90 13.27 -0.01
C ILE A 5 7.71 13.29 0.95
N ILE A 6 6.52 13.12 0.41
CA ILE A 6 5.28 13.00 1.17
C ILE A 6 4.88 11.53 1.21
N TYR A 7 4.50 11.00 2.39
CA TYR A 7 3.97 9.67 2.56
C TYR A 7 2.67 9.71 3.37
N GLU A 8 1.73 8.82 3.10
CA GLU A 8 0.43 8.75 3.79
C GLU A 8 0.42 7.69 4.89
N HIS A 9 0.82 6.46 4.55
CA HIS A 9 0.76 5.31 5.44
C HIS A 9 2.14 4.90 5.96
N VAL A 10 2.32 4.95 7.30
CA VAL A 10 3.59 4.59 7.96
C VAL A 10 4.06 3.19 7.55
N GLU A 11 3.19 2.20 7.67
CA GLU A 11 3.57 0.79 7.51
C GLU A 11 3.69 0.34 6.06
N ARG A 12 3.22 1.16 5.12
CA ARG A 12 3.20 0.84 3.70
C ARG A 12 4.18 1.68 2.88
N GLU A 13 4.43 2.93 3.30
CA GLU A 13 5.11 3.92 2.46
C GLU A 13 6.34 4.54 3.10
N LEU A 14 6.39 4.63 4.45
CA LEU A 14 7.47 5.32 5.14
C LEU A 14 8.83 4.65 4.88
N TYR A 15 8.89 3.34 4.85
CA TYR A 15 10.13 2.61 4.56
C TYR A 15 10.63 2.87 3.14
N ASN A 16 9.71 2.94 2.18
CA ASN A 16 10.03 3.29 0.79
C ASN A 16 10.60 4.72 0.70
N ALA A 17 9.97 5.66 1.43
CA ALA A 17 10.46 7.05 1.50
C ALA A 17 11.85 7.12 2.12
N PHE A 18 12.15 6.31 3.12
CA PHE A 18 13.49 6.24 3.71
C PHE A 18 14.53 5.64 2.77
N LEU A 19 14.21 4.63 1.98
CA LEU A 19 15.13 4.09 0.97
C LEU A 19 15.51 5.16 -0.05
N ILE A 20 14.52 5.87 -0.58
CA ILE A 20 14.74 6.97 -1.53
C ILE A 20 15.56 8.09 -0.87
N LYS A 21 15.18 8.51 0.35
CA LYS A 21 15.91 9.53 1.09
C LYS A 21 17.37 9.15 1.30
N PHE A 22 17.62 7.96 1.82
CA PHE A 22 18.98 7.47 2.10
C PHE A 22 19.87 7.52 0.86
N GLU A 23 19.38 7.01 -0.26
CA GLU A 23 20.15 7.01 -1.51
C GLU A 23 20.38 8.43 -2.05
N LEU A 24 19.37 9.30 -1.99
CA LEU A 24 19.50 10.69 -2.45
C LEU A 24 20.43 11.52 -1.55
N GLU A 25 20.40 11.33 -0.24
CA GLU A 25 21.34 12.01 0.68
C GLU A 25 22.78 11.54 0.45
N LYS A 26 23.00 10.26 0.15
CA LYS A 26 24.30 9.72 -0.26
C LYS A 26 24.81 10.37 -1.57
N ARG A 27 23.89 10.80 -2.46
CA ARG A 27 24.19 11.54 -3.69
C ARG A 27 24.33 13.06 -3.47
N GLY A 28 24.14 13.55 -2.22
CA GLY A 28 24.36 14.94 -1.85
C GLY A 28 23.12 15.84 -1.89
N TYR A 29 21.92 15.28 -2.00
CA TYR A 29 20.68 16.04 -1.93
C TYR A 29 20.21 16.24 -0.48
N ASP A 30 19.61 17.39 -0.18
CA ASP A 30 18.93 17.67 1.08
C ASP A 30 17.46 17.23 0.99
N VAL A 31 17.08 16.12 1.67
CA VAL A 31 15.80 15.46 1.53
C VAL A 31 14.98 15.52 2.82
N PHE A 32 13.76 16.04 2.71
CA PHE A 32 12.78 16.10 3.79
C PHE A 32 11.65 15.11 3.55
N ILE A 33 11.22 14.40 4.63
CA ILE A 33 10.07 13.48 4.60
C ILE A 33 9.01 13.98 5.57
N SER A 34 7.74 13.98 5.15
CA SER A 34 6.62 14.30 6.05
C SER A 34 5.34 13.56 5.66
N LYS A 35 4.43 13.45 6.62
CA LYS A 35 3.02 13.16 6.35
C LYS A 35 2.33 14.40 5.74
N PRO A 36 1.19 14.22 5.04
CA PRO A 36 0.47 15.32 4.40
C PRO A 36 0.13 16.47 5.35
N HIS A 37 -0.24 16.17 6.57
CA HIS A 37 -0.72 17.16 7.54
C HIS A 37 0.33 17.60 8.58
N GLU A 38 1.48 16.93 8.63
CA GLU A 38 2.55 17.19 9.61
C GLU A 38 3.64 18.15 9.09
N ALA A 39 3.53 18.56 7.83
CA ALA A 39 4.57 19.35 7.19
C ALA A 39 4.75 20.70 7.88
N ARG A 40 5.74 20.80 8.76
CA ARG A 40 6.41 22.06 9.11
C ARG A 40 7.27 22.49 7.92
N ILE A 41 6.62 22.87 6.83
CA ILE A 41 7.35 23.26 5.66
C ILE A 41 7.83 24.68 5.90
N PRO A 42 9.14 24.95 5.84
CA PRO A 42 9.62 26.31 5.73
C PRO A 42 9.09 26.87 4.42
N SER A 43 8.00 27.58 4.51
CA SER A 43 7.23 28.11 3.37
C SER A 43 8.00 29.09 2.48
N PHE A 44 9.23 29.44 2.85
CA PHE A 44 10.04 30.43 2.15
C PHE A 44 10.89 29.85 1.01
N ASN A 45 11.25 28.57 1.05
CA ASN A 45 12.03 27.91 0.00
C ASN A 45 11.28 26.69 -0.51
N ALA A 46 10.68 26.78 -1.69
CA ALA A 46 10.11 25.63 -2.36
C ALA A 46 11.22 24.62 -2.72
N PRO A 47 10.98 23.31 -2.56
CA PRO A 47 11.92 22.29 -3.01
C PRO A 47 12.05 22.32 -4.54
N LYS A 48 13.15 21.77 -5.04
CA LYS A 48 13.33 21.54 -6.49
C LYS A 48 12.35 20.51 -7.02
N LEU A 49 12.01 19.50 -6.18
CA LEU A 49 11.08 18.43 -6.50
C LEU A 49 10.22 18.07 -5.30
N ILE A 50 8.92 17.83 -5.54
CA ILE A 50 8.01 17.20 -4.59
C ILE A 50 7.70 15.79 -5.08
N ILE A 51 7.85 14.80 -4.19
CA ILE A 51 7.49 13.41 -4.44
C ILE A 51 6.20 13.12 -3.68
N MET A 52 5.16 12.72 -4.42
CA MET A 52 3.83 12.51 -3.90
C MET A 52 3.46 11.02 -3.86
N PRO A 53 2.74 10.56 -2.83
CA PRO A 53 2.29 9.17 -2.73
C PRO A 53 1.16 8.87 -3.73
N TRP A 54 0.36 9.87 -4.08
CA TRP A 54 -0.73 9.82 -5.06
C TRP A 54 -1.09 11.22 -5.55
N LEU A 55 -1.55 11.32 -6.80
CA LEU A 55 -1.98 12.57 -7.41
C LEU A 55 -3.05 12.27 -8.47
N PHE A 56 -4.31 12.52 -8.15
CA PHE A 56 -5.44 12.31 -9.07
C PHE A 56 -6.00 13.60 -9.62
N GLY A 57 -5.83 14.73 -8.91
CA GLY A 57 -6.34 16.01 -9.32
C GLY A 57 -5.71 17.16 -8.52
N GLU A 58 -6.06 18.40 -8.87
CA GLU A 58 -5.52 19.59 -8.21
C GLU A 58 -5.87 19.66 -6.72
N HIS A 59 -7.04 19.11 -6.32
CA HIS A 59 -7.45 19.05 -4.94
C HIS A 59 -6.43 18.31 -4.06
N ASN A 60 -5.72 17.33 -4.59
CA ASN A 60 -4.71 16.59 -3.83
C ASN A 60 -3.53 17.47 -3.43
N LEU A 61 -3.19 18.50 -4.20
CA LEU A 61 -2.18 19.48 -3.81
C LEU A 61 -2.59 20.27 -2.58
N VAL A 62 -3.90 20.50 -2.41
CA VAL A 62 -4.49 21.16 -1.24
C VAL A 62 -4.61 20.18 -0.09
N ASP A 63 -5.14 18.95 -0.35
CA ASP A 63 -5.36 17.91 0.65
C ASP A 63 -4.03 17.46 1.28
N LEU A 64 -3.00 17.31 0.46
CA LEU A 64 -1.65 17.01 0.92
C LEU A 64 -0.93 18.26 1.47
N ARG A 65 -1.62 19.41 1.49
CA ARG A 65 -1.12 20.69 1.96
C ARG A 65 0.25 21.06 1.37
N VAL A 66 0.42 20.76 0.09
CA VAL A 66 1.60 21.13 -0.68
C VAL A 66 1.49 22.61 -1.05
N GLY A 67 1.22 23.46 -0.06
CA GLY A 67 1.08 24.90 -0.26
C GLY A 67 2.37 25.61 0.13
N TYR A 68 3.27 25.79 -0.82
CA TYR A 68 4.41 26.67 -0.62
C TYR A 68 4.04 28.09 -1.02
N ILE A 69 4.54 29.10 -0.30
CA ILE A 69 4.40 30.50 -0.66
C ILE A 69 5.12 30.80 -1.98
N ARG A 70 6.19 30.05 -2.27
CA ARG A 70 6.90 30.14 -3.54
C ARG A 70 6.46 29.03 -4.49
N ARG A 71 6.46 29.35 -5.77
CA ARG A 71 6.16 28.42 -6.85
C ARG A 71 7.16 27.27 -6.86
N PHE A 72 6.70 26.05 -6.81
CA PHE A 72 7.45 24.86 -7.15
C PHE A 72 7.04 24.41 -8.55
N LYS A 73 7.94 23.72 -9.24
CA LYS A 73 7.77 23.44 -10.66
C LYS A 73 7.76 21.98 -11.03
N LYS A 74 8.16 21.11 -10.11
CA LYS A 74 8.34 19.69 -10.43
C LYS A 74 7.66 18.81 -9.39
N ILE A 75 6.86 17.86 -9.89
CA ILE A 75 6.22 16.80 -9.08
C ILE A 75 6.55 15.45 -9.72
N LEU A 76 6.95 14.49 -8.88
CA LEU A 76 6.97 13.08 -9.21
C LEU A 76 5.89 12.37 -8.38
N ASN A 77 4.92 11.75 -9.05
CA ASN A 77 3.91 10.92 -8.43
C ASN A 77 4.36 9.46 -8.41
N LEU A 78 4.57 8.87 -7.23
CA LEU A 78 4.91 7.47 -7.07
C LEU A 78 3.69 6.55 -7.25
N GLN A 79 2.51 7.07 -6.96
CA GLN A 79 1.23 6.36 -7.09
C GLN A 79 1.28 4.95 -6.48
N TYR A 80 1.18 4.86 -5.15
CA TYR A 80 1.27 3.59 -4.43
C TYR A 80 0.09 2.62 -4.62
N GLU A 81 -0.88 2.96 -5.48
CA GLU A 81 -1.98 2.09 -5.89
C GLU A 81 -2.17 2.17 -7.39
N GLN A 82 -1.69 1.15 -8.12
CA GLN A 82 -1.70 1.15 -9.58
C GLN A 82 -2.47 -0.03 -10.20
N VAL A 83 -2.78 -1.07 -9.41
CA VAL A 83 -3.55 -2.23 -9.85
C VAL A 83 -4.96 -2.12 -9.30
N MET A 84 -5.89 -1.78 -10.15
CA MET A 84 -7.26 -1.39 -9.79
C MET A 84 -8.28 -2.08 -10.66
N SER A 85 -9.46 -2.36 -10.11
CA SER A 85 -10.63 -2.75 -10.88
C SER A 85 -11.17 -1.56 -11.70
N GLN A 86 -12.04 -1.85 -12.68
CA GLN A 86 -12.70 -0.79 -13.44
C GLN A 86 -13.52 0.12 -12.53
N MET A 87 -14.16 -0.42 -11.49
CA MET A 87 -14.86 0.37 -10.47
C MET A 87 -13.98 1.49 -9.91
N TRP A 88 -12.74 1.17 -9.48
CA TRP A 88 -11.83 2.16 -8.92
C TRP A 88 -11.36 3.20 -9.93
N LEU A 89 -11.22 2.80 -11.20
CA LEU A 89 -10.92 3.76 -12.28
C LEU A 89 -12.08 4.75 -12.45
N ASP A 90 -13.32 4.28 -12.40
CA ASP A 90 -14.53 5.13 -12.52
C ASP A 90 -14.71 6.03 -11.29
N VAL A 91 -14.29 5.58 -10.10
CA VAL A 91 -14.26 6.39 -8.86
C VAL A 91 -13.25 7.54 -8.94
N GLY A 92 -12.39 7.57 -9.95
CA GLY A 92 -11.47 8.69 -10.18
C GLY A 92 -10.02 8.40 -9.76
N TYR A 93 -9.66 7.15 -9.54
CA TYR A 93 -8.26 6.74 -9.39
C TYR A 93 -7.47 6.81 -10.71
N HIS A 94 -7.89 7.71 -11.57
CA HIS A 94 -7.20 8.16 -12.77
C HIS A 94 -6.97 9.67 -12.68
N ILE A 95 -6.00 10.18 -13.41
CA ILE A 95 -5.65 11.58 -13.36
C ILE A 95 -6.61 12.39 -14.23
N SER A 96 -7.38 13.29 -13.61
CA SER A 96 -8.46 14.03 -14.27
C SER A 96 -8.14 15.48 -14.59
N SER A 97 -7.24 16.14 -13.83
CA SER A 97 -6.92 17.56 -14.03
C SER A 97 -5.68 17.77 -14.88
N ASP A 98 -5.64 18.89 -15.64
CA ASP A 98 -4.50 19.24 -16.48
C ASP A 98 -3.20 19.37 -15.69
N LYS A 99 -3.25 19.97 -14.50
CA LYS A 99 -2.06 20.10 -13.65
C LYS A 99 -1.54 18.75 -13.17
N ALA A 100 -2.43 17.83 -12.78
CA ALA A 100 -2.02 16.49 -12.38
C ALA A 100 -1.43 15.71 -13.57
N ARG A 101 -1.95 15.91 -14.79
CA ARG A 101 -1.41 15.30 -16.02
C ARG A 101 -0.01 15.76 -16.37
N ASN A 102 0.36 16.97 -15.99
CA ASN A 102 1.69 17.52 -16.25
C ASN A 102 2.77 17.05 -15.27
N ALA A 103 2.39 16.39 -14.18
CA ALA A 103 3.34 15.78 -13.25
C ALA A 103 4.00 14.53 -13.86
N CYS A 104 5.27 14.30 -13.49
CA CYS A 104 5.92 13.03 -13.81
C CYS A 104 5.23 11.88 -13.05
N GLN A 105 4.98 10.77 -13.74
CA GLN A 105 4.29 9.60 -13.19
C GLN A 105 5.20 8.39 -13.21
N LEU A 106 5.41 7.77 -12.06
CA LEU A 106 6.08 6.48 -11.98
C LEU A 106 5.06 5.37 -12.20
N CYS A 107 5.32 4.50 -13.16
CA CYS A 107 4.51 3.34 -13.46
C CYS A 107 5.22 2.06 -12.97
N TRP A 108 4.48 1.16 -12.32
CA TRP A 108 5.02 -0.13 -11.92
C TRP A 108 5.21 -1.07 -13.11
N GLY A 109 4.34 -0.98 -14.12
CA GLY A 109 4.41 -1.78 -15.33
C GLY A 109 3.76 -1.09 -16.53
N ASN A 110 3.90 -1.73 -17.68
CA ASN A 110 3.44 -1.19 -18.95
C ASN A 110 1.91 -1.03 -19.02
N LYS A 111 1.16 -1.83 -18.28
CA LYS A 111 -0.30 -1.68 -18.21
C LYS A 111 -0.70 -0.33 -17.64
N ARG A 112 -0.06 0.10 -16.54
CA ARG A 112 -0.32 1.43 -15.96
C ARG A 112 0.07 2.55 -16.91
N LYS A 113 1.24 2.44 -17.57
CA LYS A 113 1.67 3.42 -18.56
C LYS A 113 0.61 3.60 -19.65
N ARG A 114 0.08 2.51 -20.21
CA ARG A 114 -0.99 2.58 -21.24
C ARG A 114 -2.25 3.26 -20.71
N ILE A 115 -2.73 2.88 -19.52
CA ILE A 115 -3.91 3.51 -18.90
C ILE A 115 -3.74 5.03 -18.78
N LEU A 116 -2.56 5.49 -18.37
CA LEU A 116 -2.28 6.91 -18.20
C LEU A 116 -2.16 7.63 -19.55
N MET A 117 -1.59 6.99 -20.58
CA MET A 117 -1.56 7.54 -21.95
C MET A 117 -2.98 7.67 -22.50
N ASP A 118 -3.84 6.67 -22.32
CA ASP A 118 -5.24 6.70 -22.73
C ASP A 118 -6.04 7.79 -21.98
N ALA A 119 -5.64 8.11 -20.75
CA ALA A 119 -6.18 9.23 -19.98
C ALA A 119 -5.61 10.60 -20.41
N GLY A 120 -4.74 10.64 -21.43
CA GLY A 120 -4.22 11.87 -22.04
C GLY A 120 -2.94 12.41 -21.40
N ILE A 121 -2.18 11.59 -20.65
CA ILE A 121 -0.85 12.00 -20.17
C ILE A 121 0.17 11.76 -21.27
N SER A 122 1.03 12.75 -21.50
CA SER A 122 2.09 12.67 -22.49
C SER A 122 3.14 11.61 -22.10
N GLU A 123 3.64 10.85 -23.07
CA GLU A 123 4.56 9.74 -22.84
C GLU A 123 5.86 10.16 -22.18
N ASP A 124 6.34 11.37 -22.45
CA ASP A 124 7.56 11.95 -21.85
C ASP A 124 7.42 12.20 -20.33
N LYS A 125 6.19 12.21 -19.78
CA LYS A 125 5.90 12.30 -18.36
C LYS A 125 5.78 10.93 -17.67
N LEU A 126 5.88 9.84 -18.41
CA LEU A 126 5.64 8.48 -17.91
C LEU A 126 6.92 7.66 -17.92
N VAL A 127 7.29 7.11 -16.77
CA VAL A 127 8.43 6.19 -16.64
C VAL A 127 7.99 4.87 -16.03
N VAL A 128 8.41 3.75 -16.63
CA VAL A 128 8.19 2.42 -16.05
C VAL A 128 9.44 2.00 -15.30
N ILE A 129 9.33 1.79 -13.99
CA ILE A 129 10.48 1.46 -13.13
C ILE A 129 10.19 0.22 -12.26
N GLY A 130 8.93 -0.04 -11.94
CA GLY A 130 8.55 -1.11 -11.00
C GLY A 130 8.01 -0.59 -9.67
N ASP A 131 7.62 -1.53 -8.80
CA ASP A 131 7.10 -1.22 -7.46
C ASP A 131 8.21 -1.31 -6.42
N ILE A 132 8.59 -0.19 -5.83
CA ILE A 132 9.66 -0.08 -4.81
C ILE A 132 9.46 -1.04 -3.63
N ARG A 133 8.23 -1.44 -3.30
CA ARG A 133 7.95 -2.40 -2.22
C ARG A 133 8.60 -3.76 -2.44
N GLN A 134 8.87 -4.11 -3.70
CA GLN A 134 9.53 -5.37 -4.07
C GLN A 134 11.00 -5.42 -3.65
N ASP A 135 11.64 -4.27 -3.45
CA ASP A 135 13.02 -4.22 -2.99
C ASP A 135 13.19 -4.91 -1.63
N PHE A 136 12.20 -4.80 -0.73
CA PHE A 136 12.25 -5.47 0.57
C PHE A 136 12.23 -7.00 0.49
N SER A 137 11.82 -7.57 -0.63
CA SER A 137 11.84 -9.02 -0.87
C SER A 137 13.22 -9.52 -1.31
N LYS A 138 14.16 -8.63 -1.59
CA LYS A 138 15.51 -8.98 -2.07
C LYS A 138 16.40 -9.48 -0.91
N PRO A 139 17.40 -10.33 -1.20
CA PRO A 139 18.26 -10.93 -0.17
C PRO A 139 18.94 -9.95 0.78
N ALA A 140 19.25 -8.73 0.30
CA ALA A 140 19.83 -7.67 1.14
C ALA A 140 18.93 -7.27 2.31
N PHE A 141 17.62 -7.44 2.20
CA PHE A 141 16.64 -7.11 3.23
C PHE A 141 16.13 -8.31 4.03
N LYS A 142 16.77 -9.49 3.90
CA LYS A 142 16.32 -10.72 4.58
C LYS A 142 16.15 -10.59 6.09
N ASN A 143 16.93 -9.71 6.74
CA ASN A 143 16.88 -9.47 8.17
C ASN A 143 15.96 -8.32 8.57
N PHE A 144 15.29 -7.69 7.62
CA PHE A 144 14.36 -6.59 7.86
C PHE A 144 13.06 -7.08 8.49
N PHE A 145 12.59 -8.26 8.06
CA PHE A 145 11.33 -8.84 8.53
C PHE A 145 11.51 -9.67 9.80
N LYS A 146 10.42 -9.84 10.53
CA LYS A 146 10.36 -10.69 11.72
C LYS A 146 10.55 -12.16 11.35
N THR A 147 11.24 -12.89 12.23
CA THR A 147 11.38 -14.34 12.08
C THR A 147 10.16 -15.07 12.67
N ARG A 148 9.95 -16.34 12.27
CA ARG A 148 8.91 -17.20 12.82
C ARG A 148 9.02 -17.31 14.33
N ASN A 149 10.22 -17.53 14.86
CA ASN A 149 10.49 -17.59 16.31
C ASN A 149 10.07 -16.29 17.03
N HIS A 150 10.36 -15.11 16.44
CA HIS A 150 9.92 -13.84 17.02
C HIS A 150 8.39 -13.74 17.10
N LEU A 151 7.70 -14.07 16.00
CA LEU A 151 6.23 -14.04 15.95
C LEU A 151 5.60 -15.10 16.86
N SER A 152 6.19 -16.31 16.90
CA SER A 152 5.79 -17.39 17.80
C SER A 152 5.79 -16.94 19.26
N ASN A 153 6.93 -16.40 19.71
CA ASN A 153 7.09 -15.94 21.11
C ASN A 153 6.15 -14.76 21.46
N GLU A 154 5.95 -13.84 20.53
CA GLU A 154 5.14 -12.65 20.79
C GLU A 154 3.65 -12.93 20.83
N PHE A 155 3.17 -13.82 19.96
CA PHE A 155 1.74 -14.13 19.82
C PHE A 155 1.35 -15.50 20.38
N ASN A 156 2.29 -16.22 21.05
CA ASN A 156 2.08 -17.56 21.59
C ASN A 156 1.64 -18.57 20.53
N LEU A 157 2.23 -18.50 19.33
CA LEU A 157 1.96 -19.44 18.24
C LEU A 157 2.97 -20.57 18.29
N PRO A 158 2.58 -21.87 18.46
CA PRO A 158 3.51 -22.98 18.41
C PRO A 158 4.29 -23.03 17.09
N GLU A 159 5.63 -23.02 17.16
CA GLU A 159 6.48 -23.03 15.94
C GLU A 159 6.34 -24.31 15.13
N GLU A 160 6.08 -25.43 15.82
CA GLU A 160 5.89 -26.77 15.24
C GLU A 160 4.56 -26.93 14.52
N HIS A 161 3.55 -26.09 14.80
CA HIS A 161 2.30 -26.08 14.09
C HIS A 161 2.44 -25.46 12.71
N GLU A 162 1.65 -25.87 11.74
CA GLU A 162 1.52 -25.15 10.48
C GLU A 162 0.65 -23.90 10.65
N TRP A 163 1.07 -22.80 10.05
CA TRP A 163 0.37 -21.51 10.16
C TRP A 163 -0.34 -21.17 8.86
N CYS A 164 -1.65 -20.96 8.97
CA CYS A 164 -2.51 -20.50 7.87
C CYS A 164 -2.77 -19.00 8.03
N LEU A 165 -2.51 -18.23 7.00
CA LEU A 165 -2.78 -16.78 6.95
C LEU A 165 -4.00 -16.52 6.08
N PHE A 166 -4.90 -15.67 6.54
CA PHE A 166 -5.91 -15.03 5.70
C PHE A 166 -5.66 -13.52 5.66
N ILE A 167 -5.39 -12.99 4.45
CA ILE A 167 -5.22 -11.56 4.19
C ILE A 167 -6.58 -11.00 3.79
N SER A 168 -7.22 -10.29 4.70
CA SER A 168 -8.56 -9.74 4.49
C SER A 168 -8.56 -8.47 3.64
N SER A 169 -9.68 -8.22 2.98
CA SER A 169 -9.96 -7.03 2.17
C SER A 169 -11.45 -6.66 2.17
N PHE A 170 -12.15 -6.93 3.28
CA PHE A 170 -13.60 -6.74 3.43
C PHE A 170 -14.02 -5.34 3.89
N SER A 171 -13.25 -4.31 3.56
CA SER A 171 -13.57 -2.91 3.90
C SER A 171 -14.97 -2.48 3.46
N PHE A 172 -15.49 -3.09 2.39
CA PHE A 172 -16.80 -2.77 1.81
C PHE A 172 -17.94 -3.64 2.34
N ALA A 173 -17.67 -4.64 3.17
CA ALA A 173 -18.73 -5.38 3.84
C ALA A 173 -19.50 -4.48 4.82
N THR A 174 -18.77 -3.59 5.51
CA THR A 174 -19.34 -2.64 6.48
C THR A 174 -18.71 -1.25 6.32
N PRO A 175 -18.92 -0.57 5.18
CA PRO A 175 -18.35 0.75 4.96
C PRO A 175 -18.97 1.78 5.91
N SER A 176 -18.19 2.78 6.31
CA SER A 176 -18.73 3.95 7.02
C SER A 176 -19.77 4.66 6.15
N GLU A 177 -20.66 5.43 6.77
CA GLU A 177 -21.69 6.18 6.04
C GLU A 177 -21.08 7.13 5.01
N SER A 178 -19.99 7.83 5.36
CA SER A 178 -19.29 8.72 4.44
C SER A 178 -18.63 7.96 3.27
N SER A 179 -18.07 6.80 3.51
CA SER A 179 -17.50 5.95 2.45
C SER A 179 -18.59 5.41 1.52
N ARG A 180 -19.74 5.01 2.08
CA ARG A 180 -20.89 4.56 1.30
C ARG A 180 -21.42 5.68 0.41
N GLN A 181 -21.66 6.86 0.98
CA GLN A 181 -22.14 8.00 0.23
C GLN A 181 -21.21 8.35 -0.92
N TYR A 182 -19.91 8.40 -0.67
CA TYR A 182 -18.90 8.69 -1.71
C TYR A 182 -18.96 7.68 -2.86
N ILE A 183 -19.08 6.39 -2.54
CA ILE A 183 -19.18 5.32 -3.56
C ILE A 183 -20.50 5.41 -4.30
N ASP A 184 -21.63 5.61 -3.60
CA ASP A 184 -22.96 5.77 -4.21
C ASP A 184 -22.99 6.93 -5.21
N GLU A 185 -22.34 8.05 -4.88
CA GLU A 185 -22.25 9.22 -5.75
C GLU A 185 -21.35 8.98 -6.97
N THR A 186 -20.37 8.10 -6.86
CA THR A 186 -19.33 7.92 -7.89
C THR A 186 -19.65 6.79 -8.86
N ILE A 187 -20.07 5.61 -8.38
CA ILE A 187 -20.36 4.44 -9.24
C ILE A 187 -21.87 4.15 -9.37
N GLY A 188 -22.69 4.94 -8.70
CA GLY A 188 -24.15 4.78 -8.65
C GLY A 188 -24.60 3.79 -7.57
N ILE A 189 -25.80 4.04 -7.05
CA ILE A 189 -26.39 3.29 -5.92
C ILE A 189 -26.51 1.79 -6.23
N GLU A 190 -26.84 1.42 -7.47
CA GLU A 190 -27.01 0.02 -7.87
C GLU A 190 -25.71 -0.76 -7.80
N ASN A 191 -24.62 -0.24 -8.39
CA ASN A 191 -23.31 -0.86 -8.34
C ASN A 191 -22.76 -0.92 -6.90
N SER A 192 -22.95 0.15 -6.13
CA SER A 192 -22.55 0.22 -4.73
C SER A 192 -23.23 -0.86 -3.88
N LYS A 193 -24.55 -1.01 -4.02
CA LYS A 193 -25.31 -2.08 -3.35
C LYS A 193 -24.83 -3.46 -3.77
N LYS A 194 -24.68 -3.70 -5.07
CA LYS A 194 -24.20 -4.98 -5.60
C LYS A 194 -22.83 -5.36 -5.03
N TRP A 195 -21.89 -4.41 -5.01
CA TRP A 195 -20.56 -4.63 -4.46
C TRP A 195 -20.60 -4.93 -2.95
N ASN A 196 -21.42 -4.18 -2.21
CA ASN A 196 -21.60 -4.41 -0.78
C ASN A 196 -22.21 -5.80 -0.50
N GLU A 197 -23.23 -6.22 -1.26
CA GLU A 197 -23.84 -7.55 -1.14
C GLU A 197 -22.84 -8.69 -1.42
N ILE A 198 -22.03 -8.56 -2.47
CA ILE A 198 -20.98 -9.52 -2.80
C ILE A 198 -19.95 -9.59 -1.64
N SER A 199 -19.55 -8.44 -1.11
CA SER A 199 -18.57 -8.34 -0.02
C SER A 199 -19.09 -8.99 1.26
N ILE A 200 -20.31 -8.66 1.70
CA ILE A 200 -20.95 -9.24 2.90
C ILE A 200 -21.09 -10.75 2.77
N LYS A 201 -21.61 -11.22 1.63
CA LYS A 201 -21.85 -12.65 1.41
C LYS A 201 -20.55 -13.45 1.36
N SER A 202 -19.52 -12.88 0.69
CA SER A 202 -18.21 -13.52 0.62
C SER A 202 -17.54 -13.56 1.99
N GLN A 203 -17.58 -12.47 2.76
CA GLN A 203 -17.03 -12.41 4.12
C GLN A 203 -17.68 -13.46 5.01
N LYS A 204 -19.00 -13.52 5.00
CA LYS A 204 -19.76 -14.49 5.82
C LYS A 204 -19.33 -15.94 5.52
N LEU A 205 -19.33 -16.32 4.25
CA LEU A 205 -18.99 -17.68 3.83
C LEU A 205 -17.51 -18.02 4.14
N ILE A 206 -16.60 -17.09 3.91
CA ILE A 206 -15.18 -17.31 4.22
C ILE A 206 -14.98 -17.46 5.73
N LEU A 207 -15.66 -16.67 6.56
CA LEU A 207 -15.58 -16.81 8.01
C LEU A 207 -16.19 -18.14 8.50
N GLU A 208 -17.27 -18.62 7.88
CA GLU A 208 -17.83 -19.96 8.15
C GLU A 208 -16.82 -21.07 7.80
N TRP A 209 -16.11 -20.95 6.67
CA TRP A 209 -15.04 -21.89 6.29
C TRP A 209 -13.88 -21.87 7.28
N ILE A 210 -13.44 -20.67 7.67
CA ILE A 210 -12.35 -20.50 8.63
C ILE A 210 -12.73 -21.12 9.99
N GLU A 211 -13.92 -20.81 10.51
CA GLU A 211 -14.38 -21.36 11.78
C GLU A 211 -14.49 -22.88 11.75
N GLN A 212 -15.00 -23.44 10.65
CA GLN A 212 -15.07 -24.89 10.47
C GLN A 212 -13.68 -25.50 10.42
N PHE A 213 -12.74 -24.91 9.66
CA PHE A 213 -11.38 -25.38 9.52
C PHE A 213 -10.62 -25.37 10.85
N VAL A 214 -10.70 -24.30 11.60
CA VAL A 214 -10.08 -24.13 12.93
C VAL A 214 -10.58 -25.21 13.90
N ARG A 215 -11.88 -25.47 13.90
CA ARG A 215 -12.50 -26.50 14.73
C ARG A 215 -12.04 -27.93 14.38
N GLU A 216 -11.88 -28.19 13.08
CA GLU A 216 -11.49 -29.54 12.58
C GLU A 216 -9.99 -29.80 12.68
N ASN A 217 -9.14 -28.73 12.77
CA ASN A 217 -7.68 -28.84 12.73
C ASN A 217 -7.02 -28.12 13.92
N PRO A 218 -7.14 -28.64 15.14
CA PRO A 218 -6.68 -27.97 16.36
C PRO A 218 -5.14 -27.82 16.45
N ASN A 219 -4.38 -28.54 15.63
CA ASN A 219 -2.91 -28.46 15.58
C ASN A 219 -2.41 -27.54 14.45
N GLN A 220 -3.28 -26.70 13.88
CA GLN A 220 -2.91 -25.66 12.92
C GLN A 220 -3.34 -24.30 13.45
N GLU A 221 -2.45 -23.32 13.33
CA GLU A 221 -2.71 -21.95 13.74
C GLU A 221 -3.33 -21.18 12.57
N PHE A 222 -4.43 -20.51 12.79
CA PHE A 222 -5.10 -19.70 11.77
C PHE A 222 -5.03 -18.22 12.12
N ILE A 223 -4.29 -17.43 11.33
CA ILE A 223 -4.07 -16.02 11.52
C ILE A 223 -5.01 -15.25 10.57
N TYR A 224 -5.96 -14.52 11.11
CA TYR A 224 -6.78 -13.56 10.37
C TYR A 224 -6.15 -12.18 10.48
N ARG A 225 -5.68 -11.66 9.34
CA ARG A 225 -5.11 -10.33 9.24
C ARG A 225 -6.10 -9.38 8.58
N PRO A 226 -6.71 -8.43 9.33
CA PRO A 226 -7.66 -7.48 8.77
C PRO A 226 -6.97 -6.46 7.87
N HIS A 227 -7.71 -5.91 6.91
CA HIS A 227 -7.28 -4.72 6.19
C HIS A 227 -7.28 -3.51 7.14
N PRO A 228 -6.34 -2.54 7.02
CA PRO A 228 -6.29 -1.37 7.90
C PRO A 228 -7.60 -0.58 8.00
N SER A 229 -8.39 -0.52 6.92
CA SER A 229 -9.70 0.14 6.94
C SER A 229 -10.77 -0.65 7.68
N GLU A 230 -10.67 -1.98 7.77
CA GLU A 230 -11.59 -2.79 8.57
C GLU A 230 -11.46 -2.49 10.06
N LEU A 231 -10.28 -2.05 10.53
CA LEU A 231 -10.04 -1.69 11.93
C LEU A 231 -10.79 -0.43 12.39
N LYS A 232 -11.34 0.35 11.46
CA LYS A 232 -12.14 1.54 11.77
C LYS A 232 -13.61 1.21 12.00
N ASP A 233 -14.05 0.03 11.62
CA ASP A 233 -15.43 -0.41 11.73
C ASP A 233 -15.65 -1.23 13.01
N THR A 234 -16.81 -1.07 13.65
CA THR A 234 -17.17 -1.73 14.91
C THR A 234 -17.43 -3.24 14.79
N ASN A 235 -17.20 -3.83 13.63
CA ASN A 235 -17.63 -5.20 13.31
C ASN A 235 -16.65 -6.32 13.64
N TYR A 236 -15.48 -6.06 14.23
CA TYR A 236 -14.61 -7.18 14.64
C TYR A 236 -14.99 -7.86 15.95
N LEU A 237 -16.04 -7.45 16.62
CA LEU A 237 -16.57 -8.19 17.77
C LEU A 237 -16.77 -9.68 17.43
N HIS A 238 -17.11 -10.00 16.19
CA HIS A 238 -17.22 -11.37 15.74
C HIS A 238 -15.86 -12.08 15.68
N LEU A 239 -14.83 -11.44 15.12
CA LEU A 239 -13.48 -12.00 15.04
C LEU A 239 -12.82 -12.12 16.41
N GLN A 240 -13.02 -11.13 17.30
CA GLN A 240 -12.57 -11.22 18.69
C GLN A 240 -13.23 -12.38 19.43
N LYS A 241 -14.53 -12.61 19.20
CA LYS A 241 -15.22 -13.79 19.77
C LYS A 241 -14.68 -15.13 19.23
N LEU A 242 -14.25 -15.17 17.97
CA LEU A 242 -13.59 -16.37 17.43
C LEU A 242 -12.23 -16.58 18.08
N ASP A 243 -11.45 -15.51 18.26
CA ASP A 243 -10.15 -15.51 18.93
C ASP A 243 -10.26 -15.96 20.40
N GLU A 244 -11.28 -15.51 21.10
CA GLU A 244 -11.61 -15.96 22.48
C GLU A 244 -12.10 -17.43 22.54
N LYS A 245 -12.77 -17.89 21.49
CA LYS A 245 -13.41 -19.22 21.44
C LYS A 245 -12.46 -20.33 21.08
N TYR A 246 -11.51 -20.07 20.18
CA TYR A 246 -10.62 -21.09 19.61
C TYR A 246 -9.16 -20.72 19.88
N ALA A 247 -8.44 -21.57 20.61
CA ALA A 247 -7.04 -21.34 20.97
C ALA A 247 -6.09 -21.30 19.76
N ASN A 248 -6.50 -21.83 18.62
CA ASN A 248 -5.76 -21.87 17.36
C ASN A 248 -6.30 -20.90 16.29
N PHE A 249 -7.13 -19.91 16.67
CA PHE A 249 -7.52 -18.80 15.82
C PHE A 249 -6.98 -17.51 16.40
N HIS A 250 -6.38 -16.66 15.57
CA HIS A 250 -5.68 -15.44 16.00
C HIS A 250 -6.09 -14.26 15.14
N PHE A 251 -6.66 -13.23 15.77
CA PHE A 251 -6.98 -11.96 15.13
C PHE A 251 -5.83 -10.97 15.35
N ILE A 252 -4.93 -10.83 14.35
CA ILE A 252 -3.68 -10.09 14.48
C ILE A 252 -3.56 -9.02 13.39
N PHE A 253 -3.26 -7.78 13.77
CA PHE A 253 -3.03 -6.65 12.84
C PHE A 253 -1.63 -6.02 12.97
N LYS A 254 -0.78 -6.53 13.87
CA LYS A 254 0.58 -6.03 14.09
C LYS A 254 1.54 -6.51 12.98
N TYR A 255 2.55 -5.71 12.70
CA TYR A 255 3.57 -5.91 11.67
C TYR A 255 3.07 -5.79 10.23
N SER A 256 4.00 -5.85 9.26
CA SER A 256 3.67 -5.80 7.84
C SER A 256 3.02 -7.10 7.36
N VAL A 257 2.36 -7.05 6.21
CA VAL A 257 1.82 -8.28 5.61
C VAL A 257 2.94 -9.24 5.19
N GLN A 258 4.10 -8.70 4.79
CA GLN A 258 5.26 -9.48 4.39
C GLN A 258 5.86 -10.28 5.56
N ASP A 259 5.85 -9.72 6.80
CA ASP A 259 6.28 -10.47 7.99
C ASP A 259 5.46 -11.77 8.14
N TRP A 260 4.15 -11.70 7.88
CA TRP A 260 3.26 -12.86 7.96
C TRP A 260 3.39 -13.79 6.76
N ILE A 261 3.45 -13.24 5.53
CA ILE A 261 3.64 -14.05 4.30
C ILE A 261 4.89 -14.91 4.39
N LEU A 262 6.01 -14.34 4.86
CA LEU A 262 7.29 -15.05 4.98
C LEU A 262 7.20 -16.24 5.95
N ASN A 263 6.46 -16.11 7.03
CA ASN A 263 6.45 -17.06 8.14
C ASN A 263 5.28 -18.05 8.13
N CYS A 264 4.23 -17.79 7.35
CA CYS A 264 3.11 -18.71 7.23
C CYS A 264 3.36 -19.79 6.17
N ASP A 265 2.77 -20.96 6.40
CA ASP A 265 2.88 -22.14 5.52
C ASP A 265 1.83 -22.10 4.41
N TYR A 266 0.63 -21.61 4.72
CA TYR A 266 -0.49 -21.47 3.78
C TYR A 266 -1.02 -20.04 3.82
N ILE A 267 -1.31 -19.48 2.66
CA ILE A 267 -1.78 -18.10 2.55
C ILE A 267 -3.07 -18.09 1.74
N ASN A 268 -4.03 -17.35 2.24
CA ASN A 268 -5.35 -17.21 1.63
C ASN A 268 -5.71 -15.73 1.53
N SER A 269 -6.42 -15.34 0.46
CA SER A 269 -6.96 -14.00 0.31
C SER A 269 -8.27 -14.04 -0.48
N TRP A 270 -9.05 -12.97 -0.39
CA TRP A 270 -10.24 -12.77 -1.22
C TRP A 270 -9.93 -11.88 -2.42
N ILE A 271 -9.70 -10.59 -2.20
CA ILE A 271 -9.26 -9.59 -3.19
C ILE A 271 -8.18 -8.73 -2.54
N SER A 272 -6.92 -8.95 -2.90
CA SER A 272 -5.82 -8.15 -2.33
C SER A 272 -4.64 -8.12 -3.27
N THR A 273 -4.09 -6.94 -3.50
CA THR A 273 -2.83 -6.79 -4.26
C THR A 273 -1.64 -7.44 -3.56
N SER A 274 -1.75 -7.78 -2.26
CA SER A 274 -0.71 -8.52 -1.52
C SER A 274 -0.43 -9.93 -2.05
N ILE A 275 -1.24 -10.42 -2.99
CA ILE A 275 -0.90 -11.66 -3.72
C ILE A 275 0.39 -11.50 -4.53
N VAL A 276 0.74 -10.29 -4.93
CA VAL A 276 2.00 -10.02 -5.65
C VAL A 276 3.19 -10.13 -4.70
N GLU A 277 3.07 -9.70 -3.44
CA GLU A 277 4.10 -9.96 -2.43
C GLU A 277 4.30 -11.47 -2.21
N CYS A 278 3.21 -12.24 -2.20
CA CYS A 278 3.32 -13.71 -2.15
C CYS A 278 4.09 -14.25 -3.37
N TYR A 279 3.80 -13.74 -4.57
CA TYR A 279 4.50 -14.14 -5.79
C TYR A 279 6.01 -13.85 -5.73
N VAL A 280 6.39 -12.64 -5.36
CA VAL A 280 7.79 -12.21 -5.26
C VAL A 280 8.54 -12.99 -4.17
N LEU A 281 7.90 -13.25 -3.04
CA LEU A 281 8.44 -14.06 -1.93
C LEU A 281 8.38 -15.58 -2.19
N LYS A 282 7.97 -16.01 -3.39
CA LYS A 282 7.84 -17.43 -3.81
C LYS A 282 6.95 -18.23 -2.87
N LYS A 283 5.90 -17.61 -2.36
CA LYS A 283 4.84 -18.22 -1.55
C LYS A 283 3.58 -18.38 -2.39
N VAL A 284 2.89 -19.50 -2.25
CA VAL A 284 1.59 -19.71 -2.91
C VAL A 284 0.50 -19.06 -2.07
N CYS A 285 -0.41 -18.34 -2.73
CA CYS A 285 -1.59 -17.75 -2.10
C CYS A 285 -2.84 -18.29 -2.78
N ASN A 286 -3.77 -18.83 -1.99
CA ASN A 286 -5.08 -19.29 -2.45
C ASN A 286 -6.03 -18.10 -2.61
N ILE A 287 -6.80 -18.05 -3.69
CA ILE A 287 -7.80 -17.02 -3.95
C ILE A 287 -9.19 -17.59 -3.62
N LEU A 288 -9.79 -17.12 -2.55
CA LEU A 288 -11.09 -17.58 -2.08
C LEU A 288 -12.23 -16.83 -2.77
N ARG A 289 -13.11 -17.56 -3.48
CA ARG A 289 -14.24 -17.01 -4.23
C ARG A 289 -15.52 -17.80 -3.97
N PRO A 290 -16.04 -17.82 -2.72
CA PRO A 290 -17.31 -18.48 -2.42
C PRO A 290 -18.49 -17.85 -3.17
N VAL A 291 -18.37 -16.60 -3.58
CA VAL A 291 -19.31 -15.87 -4.42
C VAL A 291 -18.55 -15.36 -5.63
N LYS A 292 -19.17 -15.50 -6.81
CA LYS A 292 -18.63 -14.92 -8.05
C LYS A 292 -18.55 -13.39 -7.92
N VAL A 293 -17.40 -12.84 -8.25
CA VAL A 293 -17.17 -11.39 -8.35
C VAL A 293 -17.28 -10.99 -9.82
N ASP A 294 -18.03 -9.94 -10.12
CA ASP A 294 -18.12 -9.43 -11.48
C ASP A 294 -16.80 -8.73 -11.86
N GLU A 295 -16.41 -8.83 -13.12
CA GLU A 295 -15.19 -8.23 -13.66
C GLU A 295 -15.05 -6.72 -13.39
N TYR A 296 -16.18 -6.01 -13.32
CA TYR A 296 -16.21 -4.58 -12.99
C TYR A 296 -15.63 -4.27 -11.60
N PHE A 297 -15.85 -5.17 -10.64
CA PHE A 297 -15.36 -5.02 -9.25
C PHE A 297 -14.04 -5.73 -8.99
N ASP A 298 -13.65 -6.68 -9.86
CA ASP A 298 -12.49 -7.53 -9.60
C ASP A 298 -11.19 -6.88 -10.09
N ILE A 299 -10.09 -7.24 -9.44
CA ILE A 299 -8.76 -6.88 -9.91
C ILE A 299 -8.49 -7.66 -11.20
N PRO A 300 -8.05 -7.02 -12.29
CA PRO A 300 -8.00 -7.66 -13.61
C PRO A 300 -7.25 -8.99 -13.66
N PHE A 301 -6.15 -9.15 -12.95
CA PHE A 301 -5.40 -10.40 -12.95
C PHE A 301 -6.05 -11.54 -12.15
N TYR A 302 -7.12 -11.24 -11.39
CA TYR A 302 -7.93 -12.28 -10.72
C TYR A 302 -8.95 -12.93 -11.64
N ILE A 303 -9.33 -12.28 -12.74
CA ILE A 303 -10.41 -12.75 -13.63
C ILE A 303 -10.14 -14.17 -14.13
N ASN A 304 -8.88 -14.47 -14.51
CA ASN A 304 -8.45 -15.77 -15.03
C ASN A 304 -7.68 -16.62 -14.00
N ALA A 305 -7.69 -16.24 -12.72
CA ALA A 305 -6.96 -16.94 -11.70
C ALA A 305 -7.63 -18.26 -11.29
N ASP A 306 -6.85 -19.16 -10.67
CA ASP A 306 -7.40 -20.38 -10.03
C ASP A 306 -8.11 -20.00 -8.72
N HIS A 307 -9.42 -20.21 -8.67
CA HIS A 307 -10.28 -19.80 -7.56
C HIS A 307 -10.73 -21.00 -6.73
N ILE A 308 -10.76 -20.84 -5.42
CA ILE A 308 -11.35 -21.78 -4.48
C ILE A 308 -12.78 -21.31 -4.15
N SER A 309 -13.79 -22.11 -4.51
CA SER A 309 -15.20 -21.73 -4.40
C SER A 309 -16.00 -22.55 -3.36
N ASP A 310 -15.38 -23.56 -2.72
CA ASP A 310 -16.01 -24.42 -1.74
C ASP A 310 -15.09 -24.78 -0.57
N TYR A 311 -15.68 -25.24 0.53
CA TYR A 311 -14.97 -25.57 1.76
C TYR A 311 -13.98 -26.72 1.62
N GLU A 312 -14.33 -27.77 0.90
CA GLU A 312 -13.49 -28.97 0.79
C GLU A 312 -12.19 -28.64 0.03
N SER A 313 -12.29 -27.86 -1.05
CA SER A 313 -11.13 -27.34 -1.77
C SER A 313 -10.28 -26.39 -0.91
N PHE A 314 -10.93 -25.52 -0.10
CA PHE A 314 -10.23 -24.66 0.86
C PHE A 314 -9.46 -25.49 1.90
N LYS A 315 -10.09 -26.50 2.48
CA LYS A 315 -9.49 -27.41 3.45
C LYS A 315 -8.31 -28.17 2.85
N GLU A 316 -8.49 -28.78 1.68
CA GLU A 316 -7.43 -29.53 1.00
C GLU A 316 -6.20 -28.64 0.73
N ARG A 317 -6.40 -27.43 0.23
CA ARG A 317 -5.31 -26.48 -0.08
C ARG A 317 -4.55 -25.97 1.17
N ASN A 318 -5.17 -26.00 2.34
CA ASN A 318 -4.56 -25.62 3.61
C ASN A 318 -4.01 -26.81 4.43
N LEU A 319 -4.17 -28.03 3.95
CA LEU A 319 -3.62 -29.26 4.56
C LEU A 319 -2.54 -29.93 3.72
N SER A 320 -2.39 -29.54 2.46
CA SER A 320 -1.49 -30.22 1.53
C SER A 320 -0.62 -29.23 0.76
N LYS A 321 0.69 -29.38 0.88
CA LYS A 321 1.68 -28.66 0.04
C LYS A 321 1.82 -29.26 -1.36
N LYS A 322 1.12 -30.36 -1.68
CA LYS A 322 1.19 -31.03 -2.99
C LYS A 322 0.44 -30.20 -4.04
N ASN A 323 1.13 -29.89 -5.14
CA ASN A 323 0.59 -29.22 -6.34
C ASN A 323 0.13 -27.76 -6.18
N ASN A 324 0.68 -27.01 -5.23
CA ASN A 324 0.35 -25.59 -5.10
C ASN A 324 1.07 -24.77 -6.16
N LYS A 325 0.47 -24.69 -7.36
CA LYS A 325 0.87 -23.73 -8.39
C LYS A 325 0.36 -22.33 -8.00
N PHE A 326 1.15 -21.30 -8.28
CA PHE A 326 0.68 -19.93 -8.09
C PHE A 326 -0.57 -19.66 -8.95
N PRO A 327 -1.65 -19.09 -8.41
CA PRO A 327 -2.96 -19.05 -9.07
C PRO A 327 -3.05 -18.08 -10.25
N ILE A 328 -2.08 -17.17 -10.41
CA ILE A 328 -2.04 -16.19 -11.49
C ILE A 328 -0.85 -16.48 -12.40
N ALA A 329 -1.05 -16.35 -13.70
CA ALA A 329 0.01 -16.58 -14.67
C ALA A 329 1.10 -15.47 -14.59
N HIS A 330 2.37 -15.86 -14.75
CA HIS A 330 3.50 -14.94 -14.66
C HIS A 330 3.39 -13.73 -15.61
N ASN A 331 3.00 -13.97 -16.84
CA ASN A 331 2.84 -12.92 -17.84
C ASN A 331 1.74 -11.90 -17.48
N GLU A 332 0.67 -12.33 -16.80
CA GLU A 332 -0.36 -11.41 -16.30
C GLU A 332 0.19 -10.51 -15.21
N ILE A 333 0.96 -11.06 -14.27
CA ILE A 333 1.59 -10.25 -13.21
C ILE A 333 2.59 -9.26 -13.84
N LYS A 334 3.39 -9.71 -14.80
CA LYS A 334 4.42 -8.90 -15.44
C LYS A 334 3.87 -7.69 -16.22
N GLU A 335 2.64 -7.76 -16.72
CA GLU A 335 1.95 -6.61 -17.33
C GLU A 335 1.78 -5.42 -16.36
N TYR A 336 1.58 -5.72 -15.07
CA TYR A 336 1.34 -4.72 -14.03
C TYR A 336 2.62 -4.35 -13.27
N TYR A 337 3.61 -5.25 -13.22
CA TYR A 337 4.85 -5.11 -12.45
C TYR A 337 6.05 -5.48 -13.32
N ASP A 338 6.74 -4.50 -13.86
CA ASP A 338 7.79 -4.72 -14.88
C ASP A 338 9.01 -5.46 -14.31
N ASP A 339 9.46 -5.09 -13.12
CA ASP A 339 10.73 -5.51 -12.51
C ASP A 339 10.61 -6.69 -11.53
N ILE A 340 9.60 -7.53 -11.68
CA ILE A 340 9.43 -8.69 -10.79
C ILE A 340 10.58 -9.67 -10.91
N GLY A 341 11.35 -9.83 -9.84
CA GLY A 341 12.43 -10.82 -9.70
C GLY A 341 13.79 -10.38 -10.24
N GLU A 342 13.97 -9.12 -10.64
CA GLU A 342 15.26 -8.60 -11.07
C GLU A 342 16.19 -8.29 -9.87
N GLU A 343 17.51 -8.37 -10.08
CA GLU A 343 18.51 -8.15 -9.02
C GLU A 343 18.69 -6.67 -8.68
N GLU A 344 18.50 -5.77 -9.65
CA GLU A 344 18.69 -4.36 -9.49
C GLU A 344 17.63 -3.73 -8.57
N PHE A 345 18.05 -2.81 -7.67
CA PHE A 345 17.15 -2.16 -6.74
C PHE A 345 16.30 -1.08 -7.42
N ILE A 346 15.00 -1.19 -7.26
CA ILE A 346 14.01 -0.26 -7.80
C ILE A 346 14.19 1.14 -7.20
N TYR A 347 14.48 1.25 -5.89
CA TYR A 347 14.73 2.56 -5.28
C TYR A 347 15.91 3.30 -5.90
N LYS A 348 16.96 2.60 -6.38
CA LYS A 348 18.09 3.23 -7.09
C LYS A 348 17.67 3.76 -8.46
N LYS A 349 16.92 2.97 -9.24
CA LYS A 349 16.33 3.42 -10.52
C LYS A 349 15.42 4.64 -10.34
N ILE A 350 14.63 4.66 -9.24
CA ILE A 350 13.80 5.83 -8.89
C ILE A 350 14.69 7.05 -8.64
N CYS A 351 15.78 6.89 -7.88
CA CYS A 351 16.71 7.98 -7.61
C CYS A 351 17.42 8.47 -8.88
N ASP A 352 17.79 7.57 -9.80
CA ASP A 352 18.35 7.95 -11.12
C ASP A 352 17.34 8.80 -11.91
N TYR A 353 16.08 8.40 -11.94
CA TYR A 353 15.03 9.16 -12.61
C TYR A 353 14.75 10.52 -11.91
N ILE A 354 14.81 10.57 -10.59
CA ILE A 354 14.69 11.81 -9.82
C ILE A 354 15.76 12.83 -10.25
N GLU A 355 16.99 12.39 -10.47
CA GLU A 355 18.08 13.27 -10.94
C GLU A 355 17.79 13.81 -12.34
N VAL A 356 17.25 13.00 -13.24
CA VAL A 356 16.78 13.46 -14.55
C VAL A 356 15.70 14.53 -14.40
N VAL A 357 14.66 14.26 -13.62
CA VAL A 357 13.55 15.20 -13.41
C VAL A 357 14.03 16.52 -12.80
N ILE A 358 14.95 16.48 -11.83
CA ILE A 358 15.47 17.71 -11.19
C ILE A 358 16.26 18.55 -12.18
N ASN A 359 17.05 17.94 -13.04
CA ASN A 359 18.02 18.65 -13.90
C ASN A 359 17.44 19.12 -15.23
N GLU A 360 16.34 18.53 -15.71
CA GLU A 360 15.75 18.87 -17.00
C GLU A 360 14.61 19.90 -16.88
N ASP A 361 14.74 21.02 -17.59
CA ASP A 361 13.73 22.09 -17.61
C ASP A 361 12.42 21.70 -18.34
N SER A 362 12.45 20.64 -19.15
CA SER A 362 11.26 20.07 -19.80
C SER A 362 10.19 19.60 -18.82
N PHE A 363 10.58 19.27 -17.58
CA PHE A 363 9.66 18.88 -16.50
C PHE A 363 9.14 20.05 -15.65
N ASN A 364 9.54 21.29 -15.95
CA ASN A 364 9.03 22.45 -15.24
C ASN A 364 7.57 22.71 -15.57
N GLU A 365 6.73 22.90 -14.55
CA GLU A 365 5.31 23.21 -14.67
C GLU A 365 4.88 24.21 -13.58
N ASP A 366 3.82 24.94 -13.81
CA ASP A 366 3.29 25.88 -12.81
C ASP A 366 2.19 25.20 -11.98
N TYR A 367 2.58 24.66 -10.83
CA TYR A 367 1.66 24.06 -9.87
C TYR A 367 1.07 25.05 -8.87
N TYR A 368 1.44 26.33 -8.96
CA TYR A 368 0.97 27.34 -8.03
C TYR A 368 -0.53 27.55 -8.17
N ASN A 369 -1.25 27.30 -7.10
CA ASN A 369 -2.67 27.61 -7.02
C ASN A 369 -2.82 29.07 -6.56
N HIS A 370 -3.49 29.91 -7.36
CA HIS A 370 -3.74 31.32 -7.07
C HIS A 370 -4.79 31.51 -5.96
N GLY A 371 -4.74 30.70 -4.88
CA GLY A 371 -5.50 30.99 -3.68
C GLY A 371 -5.15 32.37 -3.14
N PRO A 372 -6.11 33.14 -2.61
CA PRO A 372 -5.84 34.47 -2.10
C PRO A 372 -4.74 34.40 -1.05
N ILE A 373 -3.82 35.36 -1.08
CA ILE A 373 -2.72 35.53 -0.12
C ILE A 373 -3.20 35.38 1.33
N ILE A 374 -4.45 35.77 1.60
CA ILE A 374 -5.13 35.65 2.88
C ILE A 374 -5.30 34.19 3.33
N ASP A 375 -5.61 33.26 2.44
CA ASP A 375 -5.80 31.84 2.80
C ASP A 375 -4.46 31.16 3.07
N ASN A 376 -3.42 31.54 2.33
CA ASN A 376 -2.05 31.14 2.61
C ASN A 376 -1.53 31.72 3.95
N LEU A 377 -1.89 32.94 4.30
CA LEU A 377 -1.60 33.55 5.59
C LEU A 377 -2.37 32.89 6.73
N LYS A 378 -3.63 32.58 6.56
CA LYS A 378 -4.43 31.83 7.55
C LYS A 378 -3.85 30.44 7.80
N PHE A 379 -3.43 29.76 6.73
CA PHE A 379 -2.75 28.48 6.81
C PHE A 379 -1.44 28.57 7.60
N LEU A 380 -0.61 29.57 7.32
CA LEU A 380 0.66 29.81 8.03
C LEU A 380 0.45 30.12 9.50
N ILE A 381 -0.53 30.96 9.81
CA ILE A 381 -0.89 31.31 11.19
C ILE A 381 -1.40 30.06 11.92
N GLY A 382 -2.29 29.27 11.30
CA GLY A 382 -2.77 28.00 11.85
C GLY A 382 -1.62 27.03 12.14
N LYS A 383 -0.69 26.89 11.22
CA LYS A 383 0.50 26.05 11.38
C LYS A 383 1.47 26.52 12.46
N LEU A 384 1.67 27.81 12.62
CA LEU A 384 2.45 28.36 13.72
C LEU A 384 1.84 28.03 15.09
N PHE A 385 0.50 28.11 15.22
CA PHE A 385 -0.20 27.75 16.45
C PHE A 385 -0.20 26.24 16.71
N GLU A 386 -0.42 25.39 15.68
CA GLU A 386 -0.29 23.92 15.80
C GLU A 386 1.15 23.51 16.16
N GLY A 387 2.15 24.19 15.56
CA GLY A 387 3.56 23.97 15.87
C GLY A 387 3.94 24.27 17.32
N MET A 388 3.39 25.33 17.90
CA MET A 388 3.61 25.67 19.31
C MET A 388 2.96 24.68 20.28
N LEU A 389 1.81 24.09 19.92
CA LEU A 389 1.15 23.07 20.72
C LEU A 389 1.86 21.69 20.65
N LEU A 390 2.43 21.34 19.50
CA LEU A 390 3.13 20.08 19.29
C LEU A 390 4.56 20.05 19.89
N GLU A 391 5.24 21.19 20.00
CA GLU A 391 6.55 21.25 20.69
C GLU A 391 6.46 20.84 22.15
N ASN A 392 5.33 21.11 22.79
CA ASN A 392 5.08 20.70 24.18
C ASN A 392 4.75 19.21 24.31
N SER A 393 4.27 18.53 23.26
CA SER A 393 3.91 17.10 23.27
C SER A 393 5.05 16.18 22.79
N LEU A 394 5.95 16.65 21.90
CA LEU A 394 7.02 15.85 21.29
C LEU A 394 8.27 15.67 22.17
N ARG A 395 8.37 16.39 23.31
CA ARG A 395 9.43 16.13 24.30
C ARG A 395 9.32 14.76 24.98
N HIS A 396 8.22 14.03 24.76
CA HIS A 396 7.94 12.74 25.40
C HIS A 396 7.67 11.56 24.44
N SER A 397 7.83 11.69 23.13
CA SER A 397 7.52 10.57 22.24
C SER A 397 8.76 9.87 21.68
N THR A 398 8.67 8.55 21.69
CA THR A 398 9.57 7.47 21.30
C THR A 398 10.13 7.53 19.84
N PHE A 399 9.90 8.63 19.12
CA PHE A 399 10.19 8.77 17.69
C PHE A 399 11.70 8.69 17.34
N CYS A 400 12.57 9.05 18.30
CA CYS A 400 14.02 9.03 18.09
C CYS A 400 14.61 7.61 18.06
N ARG A 401 13.94 6.60 18.64
CA ARG A 401 14.47 5.22 18.70
C ARG A 401 14.23 4.43 17.41
N VAL A 402 13.15 4.70 16.69
CA VAL A 402 12.84 3.99 15.43
C VAL A 402 13.77 4.41 14.30
N CYS A 403 14.09 5.71 14.21
CA CYS A 403 15.05 6.21 13.22
C CYS A 403 16.48 5.69 13.44
N SER A 404 16.92 5.57 14.69
CA SER A 404 18.29 5.08 14.98
C SER A 404 18.44 3.58 14.72
N SER A 405 17.41 2.76 14.94
CA SER A 405 17.47 1.32 14.67
C SER A 405 17.39 1.01 13.16
N ALA A 406 16.59 1.74 12.39
CA ALA A 406 16.54 1.58 10.95
C ALA A 406 17.86 1.98 10.27
N CYS A 407 18.46 3.11 10.67
CA CYS A 407 19.77 3.53 10.16
C CYS A 407 20.89 2.57 10.54
N SER A 408 20.92 2.03 11.76
CA SER A 408 21.98 1.11 12.18
C SER A 408 21.90 -0.24 11.45
N THR A 409 20.73 -0.71 11.10
CA THR A 409 20.55 -1.94 10.32
C THR A 409 21.02 -1.75 8.86
N PHE A 410 20.86 -0.56 8.29
CA PHE A 410 21.29 -0.23 6.92
C PHE A 410 22.83 -0.16 6.78
N VAL A 411 23.51 0.44 7.76
CA VAL A 411 24.98 0.61 7.73
C VAL A 411 25.72 -0.71 7.80
N HIS A 412 25.15 -1.75 8.45
CA HIS A 412 25.80 -3.04 8.58
C HIS A 412 25.64 -3.98 7.38
N THR A 413 24.71 -3.72 6.46
CA THR A 413 24.48 -4.59 5.26
C THR A 413 25.27 -4.18 4.02
N GLU A 414 25.81 -2.96 3.94
CA GLU A 414 26.67 -2.54 2.82
C GLU A 414 28.18 -2.86 3.01
N ASN A 415 28.61 -3.28 4.21
CA ASN A 415 30.01 -3.62 4.52
C ASN A 415 30.28 -5.14 4.65
N SER A 416 29.34 -5.97 4.29
CA SER A 416 29.49 -7.43 4.14
C SER A 416 29.09 -7.84 2.72
#